data_29dedd2e57ad159695f7be32e666388c
#
_entry.id   29dedd2e57ad159695f7be32e666388c
#
_cell.length_a   1.000
_cell.length_b   1.000
_cell.length_c   1.000
_cell.angle_alpha   90.00
_cell.angle_beta   90.00
_cell.angle_gamma   90.00
#
_symmetry.space_group_name_H-M   'P 1'
#
loop_
_entity.id
_entity.type
_entity.pdbx_description
1 polymer ?
#
loop_
_entity_poly.entity_id
_entity_poly.type
_entity_poly.pdbx_seq_one_letter_code
_entity_poly.pdbx_strand_id
1 'polypeptide(L)'
;MHRLDKRKYNQLREVSIIPDYNKHAEGSALIKFGDTHVICNASVEKAVPRWMQDKKTGWVTAEYGMLPRSTNERMNREANRGKQSGRTMEIQRLIGRSLRQAVDLDKLTGYTITIDCDVIQADGGTRTASITGGTVALYKALQKIEKEDAIKNLVAAISVGICKDELLLDLDYEEDSNAQCDVNIVMNEALELIEVQGTGEEKAFSKEQFKDLVDLAENGLKDLFTLQKEVIKNG
;
A
#
# COMPACT_ATOMS: atom_id res chain seq x y z
N MET A 1 -24.87 8.10 8.30
CA MET A 1 -24.03 7.92 9.52
C MET A 1 -23.09 9.10 9.65
N HIS A 2 -22.84 9.64 10.86
CA HIS A 2 -21.76 10.61 11.04
C HIS A 2 -20.49 9.84 11.37
N ARG A 3 -19.46 9.93 10.50
CA ARG A 3 -18.11 9.43 10.78
C ARG A 3 -17.54 10.18 11.99
N LEU A 4 -16.73 9.53 12.82
CA LEU A 4 -16.20 10.12 14.06
C LEU A 4 -15.35 11.38 13.78
N ASP A 5 -14.63 11.39 12.69
CA ASP A 5 -13.81 12.52 12.22
C ASP A 5 -14.56 13.54 11.36
N LYS A 6 -15.90 13.36 11.21
CA LYS A 6 -16.83 14.22 10.45
C LYS A 6 -16.57 14.27 8.94
N ARG A 7 -15.76 13.38 8.36
CA ARG A 7 -15.61 13.25 6.91
C ARG A 7 -16.93 12.86 6.25
N LYS A 8 -17.08 13.20 4.99
CA LYS A 8 -18.15 12.66 4.14
C LYS A 8 -17.85 11.18 3.82
N TYR A 9 -18.87 10.43 3.43
CA TYR A 9 -18.73 9.02 3.08
C TYR A 9 -17.71 8.76 1.95
N ASN A 10 -17.55 9.70 1.03
CA ASN A 10 -16.66 9.62 -0.14
C ASN A 10 -15.38 10.46 0.01
N GLN A 11 -14.96 10.78 1.23
CA GLN A 11 -13.82 11.64 1.50
C GLN A 11 -12.69 10.84 2.13
N LEU A 12 -11.46 11.02 1.60
CA LEU A 12 -10.24 10.53 2.20
C LEU A 12 -9.96 11.20 3.55
N ARG A 13 -9.25 10.52 4.44
CA ARG A 13 -8.50 11.17 5.53
C ARG A 13 -7.52 12.18 4.93
N GLU A 14 -6.96 13.04 5.74
CA GLU A 14 -5.83 13.86 5.29
C GLU A 14 -4.67 12.93 4.92
N VAL A 15 -4.25 13.00 3.64
CA VAL A 15 -3.15 12.16 3.13
C VAL A 15 -1.94 13.03 2.88
N SER A 16 -0.77 12.59 3.37
CA SER A 16 0.51 13.21 3.06
C SER A 16 1.58 12.18 2.77
N ILE A 17 2.49 12.50 1.85
CA ILE A 17 3.65 11.68 1.50
C ILE A 17 4.88 12.57 1.57
N ILE A 18 5.85 12.17 2.40
CA ILE A 18 7.14 12.85 2.52
C ILE A 18 8.19 11.94 1.87
N PRO A 19 8.67 12.29 0.67
CA PRO A 19 9.69 11.49 -0.02
C PRO A 19 11.06 11.66 0.65
N ASP A 20 12.00 10.79 0.32
CA ASP A 20 13.40 10.82 0.78
C ASP A 20 13.55 10.93 2.30
N TYR A 21 12.60 10.35 3.04
CA TYR A 21 12.52 10.43 4.49
C TYR A 21 13.70 9.75 5.19
N ASN A 22 14.20 8.64 4.64
CA ASN A 22 15.37 7.92 5.14
C ASN A 22 16.56 8.13 4.19
N LYS A 23 17.59 8.82 4.65
CA LYS A 23 18.79 9.15 3.87
C LYS A 23 19.63 7.94 3.43
N HIS A 24 19.46 6.79 4.08
CA HIS A 24 20.27 5.59 3.82
C HIS A 24 19.69 4.69 2.73
N ALA A 25 18.37 4.71 2.55
CA ALA A 25 17.70 3.95 1.50
C ALA A 25 17.97 4.53 0.11
N GLU A 26 17.89 3.69 -0.94
CA GLU A 26 17.94 4.18 -2.31
C GLU A 26 16.70 5.03 -2.64
N GLY A 27 15.54 4.66 -2.09
CA GLY A 27 14.35 5.49 -2.10
C GLY A 27 13.57 5.30 -0.82
N SER A 28 12.86 6.31 -0.39
CA SER A 28 12.01 6.19 0.81
C SER A 28 10.84 7.17 0.80
N ALA A 29 9.82 6.84 1.55
CA ALA A 29 8.68 7.71 1.78
C ALA A 29 8.08 7.46 3.17
N LEU A 30 7.71 8.51 3.88
CA LEU A 30 6.78 8.43 4.99
C LEU A 30 5.39 8.81 4.47
N ILE A 31 4.47 7.85 4.48
CA ILE A 31 3.08 8.08 4.10
C ILE A 31 2.19 8.13 5.34
N LYS A 32 1.21 9.03 5.30
CA LYS A 32 0.19 9.17 6.33
C LYS A 32 -1.20 9.19 5.71
N PHE A 33 -2.11 8.45 6.27
CA PHE A 33 -3.56 8.52 6.05
C PHE A 33 -4.20 8.84 7.42
N GLY A 34 -4.44 10.12 7.69
CA GLY A 34 -4.80 10.55 9.05
C GLY A 34 -3.78 10.02 10.07
N ASP A 35 -4.25 9.23 11.01
CA ASP A 35 -3.42 8.63 12.07
C ASP A 35 -2.72 7.31 11.66
N THR A 36 -2.93 6.80 10.47
CA THR A 36 -2.13 5.68 9.95
C THR A 36 -0.84 6.21 9.34
N HIS A 37 0.32 5.83 9.92
CA HIS A 37 1.65 6.24 9.48
C HIS A 37 2.49 5.02 9.13
N VAL A 38 3.06 4.99 7.91
CA VAL A 38 3.93 3.92 7.42
C VAL A 38 5.19 4.52 6.82
N ILE A 39 6.35 4.03 7.24
CA ILE A 39 7.61 4.31 6.55
C ILE A 39 7.87 3.20 5.53
N CYS A 40 8.14 3.59 4.28
CA CYS A 40 8.46 2.70 3.19
C CYS A 40 9.90 2.98 2.74
N ASN A 41 10.76 1.98 2.75
CA ASN A 41 12.15 2.08 2.32
C ASN A 41 12.41 1.11 1.17
N ALA A 42 13.03 1.58 0.10
CA ALA A 42 13.45 0.77 -1.02
C ALA A 42 14.96 0.56 -0.98
N SER A 43 15.38 -0.70 -0.88
CA SER A 43 16.78 -1.13 -0.94
C SER A 43 17.06 -1.81 -2.27
N VAL A 44 18.14 -1.44 -2.94
CA VAL A 44 18.51 -1.96 -4.26
C VAL A 44 19.76 -2.83 -4.17
N GLU A 45 19.65 -4.07 -4.61
CA GLU A 45 20.76 -5.03 -4.72
C GLU A 45 21.06 -5.36 -6.18
N LYS A 46 22.34 -5.35 -6.57
CA LYS A 46 22.80 -5.82 -7.89
C LYS A 46 22.96 -7.34 -7.91
N ALA A 47 21.91 -8.03 -7.56
CA ALA A 47 21.80 -9.48 -7.54
C ALA A 47 20.32 -9.88 -7.71
N VAL A 48 20.07 -11.10 -8.17
CA VAL A 48 18.74 -11.70 -8.17
C VAL A 48 18.72 -12.96 -7.32
N PRO A 49 17.57 -13.33 -6.73
CA PRO A 49 17.43 -14.58 -5.98
C PRO A 49 17.88 -15.79 -6.79
N ARG A 50 18.44 -16.82 -6.15
CA ARG A 50 18.97 -18.04 -6.81
C ARG A 50 17.98 -18.67 -7.79
N TRP A 51 16.69 -18.70 -7.45
CA TRP A 51 15.63 -19.25 -8.30
C TRP A 51 15.29 -18.39 -9.54
N MET A 52 15.88 -17.20 -9.64
CA MET A 52 15.74 -16.29 -10.79
C MET A 52 16.99 -16.14 -11.63
N GLN A 53 18.10 -16.79 -11.26
CA GLN A 53 19.39 -16.60 -11.96
C GLN A 53 19.35 -16.92 -13.45
N ASP A 54 18.49 -17.88 -13.85
CA ASP A 54 18.30 -18.25 -15.27
C ASP A 54 17.28 -17.34 -16.00
N LYS A 55 16.63 -16.44 -15.28
CA LYS A 55 15.68 -15.47 -15.85
C LYS A 55 16.38 -14.16 -16.12
N LYS A 56 16.19 -13.61 -17.31
CA LYS A 56 16.73 -12.31 -17.69
C LYS A 56 15.79 -11.17 -17.24
N THR A 57 15.39 -11.19 -15.99
CA THR A 57 14.49 -10.19 -15.39
C THR A 57 15.01 -9.78 -14.02
N GLY A 58 14.62 -8.60 -13.54
CA GLY A 58 14.80 -8.20 -12.16
C GLY A 58 13.70 -8.74 -11.25
N TRP A 59 13.77 -8.35 -9.99
CA TRP A 59 12.77 -8.73 -8.99
C TRP A 59 12.41 -7.56 -8.08
N VAL A 60 11.14 -7.42 -7.78
CA VAL A 60 10.63 -6.50 -6.74
C VAL A 60 9.88 -7.32 -5.72
N THR A 61 10.23 -7.14 -4.46
CA THR A 61 9.60 -7.81 -3.33
C THR A 61 9.31 -6.82 -2.22
N ALA A 62 8.55 -7.23 -1.22
CA ALA A 62 8.27 -6.38 -0.07
C ALA A 62 8.31 -7.17 1.23
N GLU A 63 8.69 -6.48 2.28
CA GLU A 63 8.51 -6.90 3.66
C GLU A 63 7.54 -5.93 4.37
N TYR A 64 6.86 -6.43 5.39
CA TYR A 64 5.89 -5.64 6.13
C TYR A 64 6.01 -5.96 7.62
N GLY A 65 5.96 -4.95 8.43
CA GLY A 65 5.97 -5.11 9.87
C GLY A 65 5.22 -4.00 10.59
N MET A 66 4.78 -4.30 11.82
CA MET A 66 4.16 -3.31 12.70
C MET A 66 5.03 -3.12 13.93
N LEU A 67 5.35 -1.86 14.26
CA LEU A 67 6.05 -1.57 15.50
C LEU A 67 5.21 -2.00 16.71
N PRO A 68 5.83 -2.43 17.83
CA PRO A 68 5.10 -2.91 19.01
C PRO A 68 4.04 -1.95 19.55
N ARG A 69 4.26 -0.65 19.40
CA ARG A 69 3.33 0.39 19.84
C ARG A 69 2.66 1.14 18.69
N SER A 70 2.61 0.52 17.52
CA SER A 70 1.79 1.06 16.42
C SER A 70 0.29 1.00 16.68
N THR A 71 -0.14 0.18 17.62
CA THR A 71 -1.54 -0.02 18.05
C THR A 71 -1.76 0.44 19.49
N ASN A 72 -3.02 0.55 19.89
CA ASN A 72 -3.43 0.96 21.25
C ASN A 72 -2.80 0.10 22.35
N GLU A 73 -2.70 -1.20 22.13
CA GLU A 73 -2.00 -2.13 23.01
C GLU A 73 -0.66 -2.54 22.40
N ARG A 74 0.32 -2.83 23.29
CA ARG A 74 1.64 -3.28 22.85
C ARG A 74 1.56 -4.68 22.26
N MET A 75 1.90 -4.82 20.98
CA MET A 75 2.10 -6.12 20.35
C MET A 75 3.52 -6.66 20.59
N ASN A 76 3.65 -7.97 20.66
CA ASN A 76 4.97 -8.61 20.71
C ASN A 76 5.65 -8.55 19.35
N ARG A 77 6.97 -8.29 19.33
CA ARG A 77 7.75 -8.39 18.09
C ARG A 77 7.69 -9.82 17.54
N GLU A 78 7.44 -9.98 16.25
CA GLU A 78 7.42 -11.30 15.60
C GLU A 78 8.76 -12.01 15.68
N ALA A 79 9.89 -11.27 15.70
CA ALA A 79 11.21 -11.81 15.90
C ALA A 79 11.35 -12.63 17.20
N ASN A 80 10.64 -12.25 18.27
CA ASN A 80 10.63 -13.00 19.53
C ASN A 80 9.88 -14.35 19.42
N ARG A 81 9.03 -14.51 18.40
CA ARG A 81 8.31 -15.76 18.12
C ARG A 81 9.06 -16.67 17.15
N GLY A 82 10.17 -16.19 16.57
CA GLY A 82 10.97 -16.93 15.58
C GLY A 82 10.27 -17.14 14.23
N LYS A 83 9.07 -16.59 14.01
CA LYS A 83 8.33 -16.67 12.75
C LYS A 83 7.37 -15.48 12.60
N GLN A 84 7.14 -15.10 11.36
CA GLN A 84 6.12 -14.12 10.99
C GLN A 84 4.72 -14.71 11.10
N SER A 85 3.73 -13.87 11.35
CA SER A 85 2.30 -14.25 11.32
C SER A 85 1.82 -14.50 9.88
N GLY A 86 0.75 -15.26 9.75
CA GLY A 86 0.10 -15.46 8.43
C GLY A 86 -0.36 -14.13 7.81
N ARG A 87 -0.88 -13.21 8.64
CA ARG A 87 -1.27 -11.86 8.22
C ARG A 87 -0.08 -11.06 7.66
N THR A 88 1.05 -11.06 8.36
CA THR A 88 2.26 -10.36 7.90
C THR A 88 2.71 -10.90 6.54
N MET A 89 2.81 -12.22 6.40
CA MET A 89 3.21 -12.85 5.13
C MET A 89 2.20 -12.59 3.98
N GLU A 90 0.90 -12.55 4.27
CA GLU A 90 -0.12 -12.20 3.29
C GLU A 90 0.06 -10.77 2.79
N ILE A 91 0.21 -9.81 3.69
CA ILE A 91 0.37 -8.39 3.36
C ILE A 91 1.67 -8.15 2.58
N GLN A 92 2.79 -8.77 2.96
CA GLN A 92 4.05 -8.71 2.20
C GLN A 92 3.85 -9.17 0.75
N ARG A 93 3.15 -10.28 0.55
CA ARG A 93 2.87 -10.81 -0.79
C ARG A 93 1.96 -9.89 -1.60
N LEU A 94 0.95 -9.29 -0.96
CA LEU A 94 0.07 -8.31 -1.58
C LEU A 94 0.86 -7.09 -2.07
N ILE A 95 1.66 -6.48 -1.19
CA ILE A 95 2.48 -5.31 -1.53
C ILE A 95 3.44 -5.65 -2.68
N GLY A 96 4.19 -6.75 -2.55
CA GLY A 96 5.14 -7.17 -3.58
C GLY A 96 4.49 -7.41 -4.95
N ARG A 97 3.29 -8.06 -5.00
CA ARG A 97 2.54 -8.26 -6.25
C ARG A 97 2.10 -6.94 -6.86
N SER A 98 1.58 -6.04 -6.05
CA SER A 98 1.10 -4.73 -6.47
C SER A 98 2.24 -3.90 -7.07
N LEU A 99 3.38 -3.82 -6.37
CA LEU A 99 4.53 -3.04 -6.82
C LEU A 99 5.20 -3.60 -8.07
N ARG A 100 5.14 -4.92 -8.31
CA ARG A 100 5.61 -5.50 -9.58
C ARG A 100 4.82 -5.03 -10.79
N GLN A 101 3.55 -4.62 -10.62
CA GLN A 101 2.77 -4.03 -11.72
C GLN A 101 3.21 -2.60 -12.05
N ALA A 102 3.90 -1.92 -11.13
CA ALA A 102 4.40 -0.58 -11.34
C ALA A 102 5.60 -0.54 -12.30
N VAL A 103 6.29 -1.66 -12.53
CA VAL A 103 7.59 -1.69 -13.24
C VAL A 103 7.65 -2.73 -14.35
N ASP A 104 8.55 -2.48 -15.29
CA ASP A 104 9.02 -3.44 -16.29
C ASP A 104 10.23 -4.19 -15.73
N LEU A 105 10.01 -5.42 -15.29
CA LEU A 105 11.05 -6.25 -14.68
C LEU A 105 12.19 -6.62 -15.67
N ASP A 106 11.95 -6.63 -16.97
CA ASP A 106 12.97 -6.93 -17.96
C ASP A 106 14.03 -5.82 -18.00
N LYS A 107 13.64 -4.58 -17.77
CA LYS A 107 14.55 -3.44 -17.65
C LYS A 107 15.35 -3.41 -16.35
N LEU A 108 14.95 -4.20 -15.37
CA LEU A 108 15.61 -4.36 -14.08
C LEU A 108 16.46 -5.63 -14.01
N THR A 109 16.83 -6.23 -15.15
CA THR A 109 17.69 -7.43 -15.20
C THR A 109 18.92 -7.29 -14.29
N GLY A 110 19.10 -8.27 -13.39
CA GLY A 110 20.21 -8.29 -12.45
C GLY A 110 20.02 -7.49 -11.16
N TYR A 111 18.87 -6.86 -10.99
CA TYR A 111 18.54 -6.11 -9.76
C TYR A 111 17.44 -6.78 -8.97
N THR A 112 17.55 -6.73 -7.65
CA THR A 112 16.45 -6.96 -6.73
C THR A 112 16.18 -5.66 -5.98
N ILE A 113 14.90 -5.28 -5.88
CA ILE A 113 14.46 -4.16 -5.07
C ILE A 113 13.55 -4.69 -3.98
N THR A 114 13.94 -4.49 -2.73
CA THR A 114 13.14 -4.85 -1.56
C THR A 114 12.51 -3.59 -0.98
N ILE A 115 11.20 -3.61 -0.79
CA ILE A 115 10.46 -2.51 -0.16
C ILE A 115 10.09 -2.94 1.25
N ASP A 116 10.70 -2.32 2.24
CA ASP A 116 10.38 -2.51 3.66
C ASP A 116 9.30 -1.51 4.06
N CYS A 117 8.17 -2.01 4.54
CA CYS A 117 7.04 -1.21 4.99
C CYS A 117 6.84 -1.41 6.50
N ASP A 118 7.26 -0.43 7.29
CA ASP A 118 7.14 -0.44 8.75
C ASP A 118 6.02 0.49 9.21
N VAL A 119 4.99 -0.10 9.82
CA VAL A 119 3.87 0.66 10.38
C VAL A 119 4.29 1.27 11.71
N ILE A 120 4.36 2.61 11.75
CA ILE A 120 4.71 3.39 12.93
C ILE A 120 3.50 3.57 13.82
N GLN A 121 2.35 3.88 13.21
CA GLN A 121 1.05 4.07 13.85
C GLN A 121 -0.04 3.50 12.94
N ALA A 122 -0.98 2.76 13.50
CA ALA A 122 -2.03 2.07 12.79
C ALA A 122 -3.42 2.57 13.22
N ASP A 123 -4.18 3.04 12.23
CA ASP A 123 -5.57 3.46 12.37
C ASP A 123 -6.36 3.08 11.10
N GLY A 124 -6.43 1.78 10.78
CA GLY A 124 -7.02 1.27 9.54
C GLY A 124 -6.17 1.53 8.29
N GLY A 125 -6.32 0.72 7.26
CA GLY A 125 -5.70 0.92 5.94
C GLY A 125 -4.17 0.81 5.90
N THR A 126 -3.52 0.09 6.82
CA THR A 126 -2.04 0.00 6.84
C THR A 126 -1.46 -0.65 5.58
N ARG A 127 -2.13 -1.67 5.02
CA ARG A 127 -1.71 -2.36 3.79
C ARG A 127 -1.84 -1.46 2.55
N THR A 128 -2.90 -0.68 2.47
CA THR A 128 -3.15 0.25 1.36
C THR A 128 -2.19 1.43 1.40
N ALA A 129 -1.92 1.97 2.59
CA ALA A 129 -0.88 2.98 2.79
C ALA A 129 0.51 2.45 2.40
N SER A 130 0.84 1.21 2.77
CA SER A 130 2.12 0.55 2.40
C SER A 130 2.30 0.43 0.88
N ILE A 131 1.25 0.06 0.13
CA ILE A 131 1.31 -0.02 -1.34
C ILE A 131 1.51 1.37 -1.94
N THR A 132 0.71 2.35 -1.50
CA THR A 132 0.74 3.72 -2.04
C THR A 132 2.08 4.43 -1.74
N GLY A 133 2.57 4.33 -0.51
CA GLY A 133 3.89 4.87 -0.13
C GLY A 133 5.06 4.07 -0.71
N GLY A 134 4.92 2.74 -0.78
CA GLY A 134 5.90 1.85 -1.38
C GLY A 134 6.13 2.14 -2.87
N THR A 135 5.09 2.54 -3.60
CA THR A 135 5.21 2.98 -4.99
C THR A 135 6.11 4.22 -5.11
N VAL A 136 5.96 5.20 -4.21
CA VAL A 136 6.81 6.41 -4.20
C VAL A 136 8.25 6.05 -3.83
N ALA A 137 8.45 5.20 -2.82
CA ALA A 137 9.79 4.74 -2.44
C ALA A 137 10.47 3.98 -3.59
N LEU A 138 9.74 3.09 -4.28
CA LEU A 138 10.23 2.37 -5.47
C LEU A 138 10.62 3.34 -6.59
N TYR A 139 9.78 4.34 -6.88
CA TYR A 139 10.06 5.35 -7.89
C TYR A 139 11.37 6.09 -7.58
N LYS A 140 11.52 6.59 -6.33
CA LYS A 140 12.73 7.30 -5.89
C LYS A 140 13.99 6.43 -5.98
N ALA A 141 13.88 5.16 -5.63
CA ALA A 141 14.99 4.22 -5.76
C ALA A 141 15.40 4.03 -7.24
N LEU A 142 14.43 3.91 -8.15
CA LEU A 142 14.70 3.79 -9.57
C LEU A 142 15.33 5.06 -10.15
N GLN A 143 14.90 6.25 -9.72
CA GLN A 143 15.57 7.51 -10.06
C GLN A 143 17.04 7.49 -9.62
N LYS A 144 17.31 7.13 -8.37
CA LYS A 144 18.67 7.14 -7.81
C LYS A 144 19.65 6.20 -8.53
N ILE A 145 19.15 5.11 -9.12
CA ILE A 145 19.97 4.17 -9.89
C ILE A 145 19.88 4.37 -11.41
N GLU A 146 19.27 5.48 -11.86
CA GLU A 146 19.11 5.84 -13.27
C GLU A 146 18.37 4.76 -14.08
N LYS A 147 17.23 4.26 -13.50
CA LYS A 147 16.36 3.23 -14.08
C LYS A 147 14.89 3.67 -14.14
N GLU A 148 14.61 4.96 -14.29
CA GLU A 148 13.25 5.50 -14.39
C GLU A 148 12.50 4.93 -15.60
N ASP A 149 13.21 4.55 -16.64
CA ASP A 149 12.63 3.92 -17.83
C ASP A 149 11.98 2.55 -17.54
N ALA A 150 12.29 1.94 -16.39
CA ALA A 150 11.62 0.74 -15.91
C ALA A 150 10.23 1.00 -15.32
N ILE A 151 9.88 2.26 -15.01
CA ILE A 151 8.57 2.60 -14.46
C ILE A 151 7.51 2.53 -15.56
N LYS A 152 6.46 1.77 -15.34
CA LYS A 152 5.31 1.61 -16.24
C LYS A 152 4.13 2.47 -15.82
N ASN A 153 3.75 2.38 -14.55
CA ASN A 153 2.58 3.04 -14.00
C ASN A 153 2.81 3.34 -12.52
N LEU A 154 2.15 4.37 -12.00
CA LEU A 154 1.94 4.48 -10.57
C LEU A 154 0.89 3.46 -10.11
N VAL A 155 1.06 2.99 -8.88
CA VAL A 155 0.14 2.06 -8.23
C VAL A 155 -0.28 2.66 -6.90
N ALA A 156 -1.56 2.64 -6.62
CA ALA A 156 -2.12 3.07 -5.35
C ALA A 156 -3.19 2.09 -4.86
N ALA A 157 -3.45 2.13 -3.57
CA ALA A 157 -4.44 1.28 -2.94
C ALA A 157 -5.26 2.06 -1.91
N ILE A 158 -6.51 1.66 -1.76
CA ILE A 158 -7.46 2.26 -0.82
C ILE A 158 -8.36 1.20 -0.22
N SER A 159 -8.83 1.43 1.02
CA SER A 159 -9.90 0.65 1.62
C SER A 159 -11.26 1.31 1.34
N VAL A 160 -12.25 0.48 1.10
CA VAL A 160 -13.67 0.86 1.03
C VAL A 160 -14.49 -0.17 1.77
N GLY A 161 -15.64 0.21 2.28
CA GLY A 161 -16.46 -0.75 3.02
C GLY A 161 -17.92 -0.34 3.14
N ILE A 162 -18.68 -1.23 3.75
CA ILE A 162 -20.10 -1.00 4.07
C ILE A 162 -20.23 -0.95 5.58
N CYS A 163 -20.62 0.20 6.11
CA CYS A 163 -20.87 0.40 7.53
C CYS A 163 -22.29 0.92 7.74
N LYS A 164 -23.11 0.17 8.46
CA LYS A 164 -24.54 0.53 8.70
C LYS A 164 -25.28 0.84 7.39
N ASP A 165 -25.10 -0.04 6.40
CA ASP A 165 -25.67 0.03 5.04
C ASP A 165 -25.23 1.26 4.21
N GLU A 166 -24.25 2.05 4.67
CA GLU A 166 -23.63 3.13 3.90
C GLU A 166 -22.24 2.71 3.35
N LEU A 167 -21.94 3.12 2.12
CA LEU A 167 -20.64 2.91 1.49
C LEU A 167 -19.65 3.97 1.98
N LEU A 168 -18.50 3.56 2.49
CA LEU A 168 -17.47 4.45 3.01
C LEU A 168 -16.15 4.27 2.26
N LEU A 169 -15.52 5.40 1.95
CA LEU A 169 -14.15 5.49 1.39
C LEU A 169 -13.13 5.66 2.52
N ASP A 170 -12.00 4.96 2.43
CA ASP A 170 -10.86 5.09 3.34
C ASP A 170 -11.25 4.90 4.81
N LEU A 171 -11.45 3.63 5.17
CA LEU A 171 -11.88 3.24 6.50
C LEU A 171 -10.78 3.51 7.53
N ASP A 172 -11.11 4.17 8.63
CA ASP A 172 -10.30 4.17 9.84
C ASP A 172 -10.47 2.85 10.62
N TYR A 173 -9.76 2.68 11.73
CA TYR A 173 -9.79 1.42 12.49
C TYR A 173 -11.18 1.12 13.09
N GLU A 174 -11.87 2.13 13.56
CA GLU A 174 -13.21 1.95 14.16
C GLU A 174 -14.24 1.55 13.10
N GLU A 175 -14.14 2.13 11.91
CA GLU A 175 -14.98 1.78 10.77
C GLU A 175 -14.66 0.38 10.23
N ASP A 176 -13.36 0.07 10.04
CA ASP A 176 -12.86 -1.22 9.55
C ASP A 176 -13.31 -2.38 10.49
N SER A 177 -13.13 -2.19 11.81
CA SER A 177 -13.47 -3.19 12.80
C SER A 177 -14.97 -3.44 12.98
N ASN A 178 -15.82 -2.52 12.57
CA ASN A 178 -17.29 -2.60 12.65
C ASN A 178 -17.94 -2.66 11.25
N ALA A 179 -17.16 -2.86 10.19
CA ALA A 179 -17.69 -2.93 8.85
C ALA A 179 -18.46 -4.23 8.61
N GLN A 180 -19.61 -4.14 7.95
CA GLN A 180 -20.35 -5.30 7.44
C GLN A 180 -19.57 -5.99 6.30
N CYS A 181 -18.80 -5.19 5.58
CA CYS A 181 -17.91 -5.62 4.52
C CYS A 181 -16.75 -4.63 4.42
N ASP A 182 -15.51 -5.14 4.35
CA ASP A 182 -14.33 -4.38 4.00
C ASP A 182 -13.73 -4.88 2.67
N VAL A 183 -13.27 -3.97 1.85
CA VAL A 183 -12.63 -4.27 0.57
C VAL A 183 -11.41 -3.37 0.38
N ASN A 184 -10.27 -4.00 0.09
CA ASN A 184 -9.05 -3.30 -0.28
C ASN A 184 -8.87 -3.39 -1.80
N ILE A 185 -8.75 -2.25 -2.46
CA ILE A 185 -8.69 -2.15 -3.92
C ILE A 185 -7.34 -1.54 -4.31
N VAL A 186 -6.65 -2.20 -5.22
CA VAL A 186 -5.39 -1.76 -5.80
C VAL A 186 -5.58 -1.52 -7.28
N MET A 187 -5.23 -0.33 -7.76
CA MET A 187 -5.27 0.03 -9.18
C MET A 187 -3.97 0.69 -9.63
N ASN A 188 -3.76 0.70 -10.94
CA ASN A 188 -2.78 1.56 -11.59
C ASN A 188 -3.39 2.93 -11.94
N GLU A 189 -2.58 3.87 -12.42
CA GLU A 189 -3.05 5.21 -12.75
C GLU A 189 -3.99 5.29 -13.98
N ALA A 190 -4.09 4.21 -14.75
CA ALA A 190 -5.12 4.05 -15.80
C ALA A 190 -6.45 3.52 -15.24
N LEU A 191 -6.55 3.36 -13.91
CA LEU A 191 -7.70 2.81 -13.19
C LEU A 191 -7.99 1.34 -13.54
N GLU A 192 -6.97 0.60 -13.95
CA GLU A 192 -7.07 -0.84 -14.14
C GLU A 192 -6.85 -1.55 -12.80
N LEU A 193 -7.70 -2.54 -12.51
CA LEU A 193 -7.62 -3.35 -11.29
C LEU A 193 -6.38 -4.24 -11.30
N ILE A 194 -5.57 -4.14 -10.25
CA ILE A 194 -4.42 -5.00 -10.01
C ILE A 194 -4.79 -6.11 -9.02
N GLU A 195 -5.43 -5.76 -7.92
CA GLU A 195 -5.86 -6.71 -6.90
C GLU A 195 -7.08 -6.17 -6.14
N VAL A 196 -7.96 -7.09 -5.77
CA VAL A 196 -9.12 -6.81 -4.92
C VAL A 196 -9.16 -7.86 -3.83
N GLN A 197 -9.20 -7.43 -2.58
CA GLN A 197 -9.41 -8.28 -1.42
C GLN A 197 -10.62 -7.78 -0.67
N GLY A 198 -11.65 -8.60 -0.52
CA GLY A 198 -12.87 -8.21 0.17
C GLY A 198 -13.48 -9.36 0.95
N THR A 199 -14.01 -9.04 2.12
CA THR A 199 -14.68 -9.98 3.02
C THR A 199 -16.01 -9.41 3.47
N GLY A 200 -17.06 -10.21 3.42
CA GLY A 200 -18.30 -9.91 4.12
C GLY A 200 -18.19 -10.47 5.54
N GLU A 201 -17.95 -9.60 6.51
CA GLU A 201 -17.68 -10.00 7.89
C GLU A 201 -18.98 -10.45 8.61
N GLU A 202 -20.04 -9.69 8.49
CA GLU A 202 -21.34 -10.01 9.10
C GLU A 202 -22.29 -10.70 8.11
N LYS A 203 -22.29 -10.24 6.86
CA LYS A 203 -23.17 -10.75 5.81
C LYS A 203 -22.52 -10.64 4.44
N ALA A 204 -22.92 -11.52 3.52
CA ALA A 204 -22.53 -11.40 2.12
C ALA A 204 -23.03 -10.08 1.52
N PHE A 205 -22.27 -9.49 0.61
CA PHE A 205 -22.64 -8.29 -0.16
C PHE A 205 -22.92 -8.63 -1.62
N SER A 206 -23.75 -7.83 -2.28
CA SER A 206 -24.19 -8.08 -3.64
C SER A 206 -23.13 -7.64 -4.67
N LYS A 207 -23.31 -8.09 -5.92
CA LYS A 207 -22.47 -7.63 -7.04
C LYS A 207 -22.64 -6.15 -7.33
N GLU A 208 -23.83 -5.62 -7.12
CA GLU A 208 -24.15 -4.19 -7.27
C GLU A 208 -23.39 -3.39 -6.21
N GLN A 209 -23.45 -3.82 -4.95
CA GLN A 209 -22.67 -3.20 -3.86
C GLN A 209 -21.16 -3.26 -4.14
N PHE A 210 -20.66 -4.38 -4.66
CA PHE A 210 -19.26 -4.50 -5.05
C PHE A 210 -18.88 -3.49 -6.14
N LYS A 211 -19.72 -3.33 -7.16
CA LYS A 211 -19.50 -2.34 -8.20
C LYS A 211 -19.46 -0.92 -7.63
N ASP A 212 -20.42 -0.57 -6.78
CA ASP A 212 -20.49 0.73 -6.15
C ASP A 212 -19.25 1.01 -5.26
N LEU A 213 -18.71 -0.02 -4.57
CA LEU A 213 -17.45 0.07 -3.82
C LEU A 213 -16.26 0.32 -4.74
N VAL A 214 -16.19 -0.33 -5.91
CA VAL A 214 -15.14 -0.10 -6.90
C VAL A 214 -15.22 1.33 -7.44
N ASP A 215 -16.40 1.80 -7.82
CA ASP A 215 -16.63 3.16 -8.32
C ASP A 215 -16.25 4.22 -7.25
N LEU A 216 -16.53 3.94 -5.97
CA LEU A 216 -16.14 4.78 -4.85
C LEU A 216 -14.62 4.81 -4.66
N ALA A 217 -13.96 3.66 -4.76
CA ALA A 217 -12.50 3.54 -4.65
C ALA A 217 -11.78 4.31 -5.76
N GLU A 218 -12.28 4.27 -7.00
CA GLU A 218 -11.70 5.02 -8.12
C GLU A 218 -11.57 6.52 -7.82
N ASN A 219 -12.56 7.12 -7.16
CA ASN A 219 -12.51 8.53 -6.81
C ASN A 219 -11.38 8.85 -5.83
N GLY A 220 -11.23 8.04 -4.77
CA GLY A 220 -10.13 8.20 -3.83
C GLY A 220 -8.76 7.92 -4.45
N LEU A 221 -8.67 6.92 -5.34
CA LEU A 221 -7.42 6.58 -6.02
C LEU A 221 -6.94 7.69 -6.96
N LYS A 222 -7.85 8.40 -7.65
CA LYS A 222 -7.49 9.57 -8.48
C LYS A 222 -6.79 10.66 -7.66
N ASP A 223 -7.28 10.92 -6.45
CA ASP A 223 -6.66 11.87 -5.54
C ASP A 223 -5.27 11.39 -5.09
N LEU A 224 -5.13 10.10 -4.78
CA LEU A 224 -3.84 9.50 -4.41
C LEU A 224 -2.82 9.54 -5.55
N PHE A 225 -3.22 9.25 -6.79
CA PHE A 225 -2.34 9.38 -7.96
C PHE A 225 -1.91 10.82 -8.19
N THR A 226 -2.79 11.78 -7.98
CA THR A 226 -2.44 13.21 -8.07
C THR A 226 -1.37 13.56 -7.04
N LEU A 227 -1.56 13.16 -5.79
CA LEU A 227 -0.58 13.38 -4.73
C LEU A 227 0.76 12.68 -5.00
N GLN A 228 0.76 11.42 -5.46
CA GLN A 228 1.99 10.71 -5.83
C GLN A 228 2.76 11.47 -6.92
N LYS A 229 2.08 11.94 -7.98
CA LYS A 229 2.69 12.70 -9.08
C LYS A 229 3.30 14.02 -8.60
N GLU A 230 2.60 14.74 -7.74
CA GLU A 230 3.10 16.00 -7.16
C GLU A 230 4.37 15.76 -6.33
N VAL A 231 4.36 14.75 -5.46
CA VAL A 231 5.50 14.42 -4.60
C VAL A 231 6.70 13.94 -5.41
N ILE A 232 6.50 13.11 -6.41
CA ILE A 232 7.57 12.60 -7.28
C ILE A 232 8.21 13.73 -8.11
N LYS A 233 7.40 14.68 -8.57
CA LYS A 233 7.89 15.80 -9.39
C LYS A 233 8.65 16.85 -8.59
N ASN A 234 8.25 17.10 -7.35
CA ASN A 234 8.77 18.19 -6.51
C ASN A 234 9.88 17.75 -5.53
N GLY A 235 10.09 16.48 -5.36
CA GLY A 235 11.14 15.88 -4.54
C GLY A 235 12.19 15.23 -5.44
#